data_4f48cd9d87f84b708ed12a7de758062e
#
_entry.id   4f48cd9d87f84b708ed12a7de758062e
#
_cell.length_a   1.000
_cell.length_b   1.000
_cell.length_c   1.000
_cell.angle_alpha   90.00
_cell.angle_beta   90.00
_cell.angle_gamma   90.00
#
_symmetry.space_group_name_H-M   'P 1'
#
loop_
_entity.id
_entity.type
_entity.pdbx_description
1 polymer ?
#
loop_
_entity_poly.entity_id
_entity_poly.type
_entity_poly.pdbx_seq_one_letter_code
_entity_poly.pdbx_strand_id
1 'polypeptide(L)'
;MTQNRARSGLLGLFFDLYTGLGDALLKTQEAFAQKLVARLQEMNDVVFPGVCTNREEVDRAVDLMDREGVDLIVVVFLTYAPSLYVLPALQRTLRPVLVFNTCTRLLCFGRAVGEPSGRHSGPLFGE
;
A
#
# COMPACT_ATOMS: atom_id res chain seq x y z
N MET A 1 -11.72 31.24 -7.80
CA MET A 1 -12.12 30.14 -8.43
C MET A 1 -11.59 28.89 -7.80
N THR A 2 -12.37 27.97 -7.70
CA THR A 2 -12.01 26.77 -7.04
C THR A 2 -11.22 25.87 -7.96
N GLN A 3 -10.12 25.38 -7.45
CA GLN A 3 -9.35 24.51 -8.24
C GLN A 3 -9.84 23.10 -8.05
N ASN A 4 -10.08 22.43 -9.13
CA ASN A 4 -10.53 21.07 -9.07
C ASN A 4 -9.34 20.17 -8.88
N ARG A 5 -9.16 19.67 -7.70
CA ARG A 5 -8.09 18.74 -7.43
C ARG A 5 -8.59 17.32 -7.60
N ALA A 6 -7.77 16.47 -8.18
CA ALA A 6 -8.08 15.07 -8.21
C ALA A 6 -8.13 14.51 -6.80
N ARG A 7 -8.88 13.46 -6.60
CA ARG A 7 -9.00 12.81 -5.30
C ARG A 7 -8.62 11.37 -5.45
N SER A 8 -7.69 10.91 -4.63
CA SER A 8 -7.29 9.51 -4.68
C SER A 8 -7.58 8.85 -3.35
N GLY A 9 -7.82 7.55 -3.41
CA GLY A 9 -7.95 6.76 -2.21
C GLY A 9 -6.70 5.92 -2.05
N LEU A 10 -6.16 5.85 -0.85
CA LEU A 10 -5.03 4.99 -0.57
C LEU A 10 -5.51 3.78 0.18
N LEU A 11 -5.35 2.60 -0.40
CA LEU A 11 -5.73 1.34 0.21
C LEU A 11 -4.45 0.64 0.65
N GLY A 12 -4.16 0.69 1.94
CA GLY A 12 -2.97 0.06 2.49
C GLY A 12 -3.33 -1.30 3.05
N LEU A 13 -2.64 -2.32 2.59
CA LEU A 13 -2.96 -3.70 2.95
C LEU A 13 -1.89 -4.28 3.86
N PHE A 14 -2.35 -4.88 4.95
CA PHE A 14 -1.47 -5.49 5.94
C PHE A 14 -2.13 -6.81 6.32
N PHE A 15 -1.42 -7.92 6.13
CA PHE A 15 -1.99 -9.23 6.39
C PHE A 15 -2.18 -9.42 7.90
N ASP A 16 -3.37 -9.75 8.31
CA ASP A 16 -3.70 -9.87 9.75
C ASP A 16 -2.91 -10.96 10.43
N LEU A 17 -2.39 -11.93 9.70
CA LEU A 17 -1.53 -12.95 10.29
C LEU A 17 -0.33 -12.31 11.00
N TYR A 18 0.14 -11.20 10.48
CA TYR A 18 1.32 -10.56 11.05
C TYR A 18 1.03 -9.75 12.30
N THR A 19 -0.23 -9.51 12.61
CA THR A 19 -0.56 -8.80 13.85
C THR A 19 -0.18 -9.63 15.06
N GLY A 20 -0.12 -10.94 14.92
CA GLY A 20 0.30 -11.80 16.02
C GLY A 20 1.78 -11.73 16.33
N LEU A 21 2.56 -11.05 15.51
CA LEU A 21 3.98 -10.90 15.75
C LEU A 21 4.31 -9.70 16.61
N GLY A 22 3.29 -8.98 17.07
CA GLY A 22 3.49 -7.79 17.90
C GLY A 22 3.14 -6.53 17.14
N ASP A 23 3.06 -5.44 17.88
CA ASP A 23 2.59 -4.19 17.31
C ASP A 23 3.63 -3.44 16.53
N ALA A 24 4.89 -3.77 16.70
CA ALA A 24 5.96 -2.96 16.12
C ALA A 24 5.89 -2.93 14.59
N LEU A 25 5.63 -4.07 13.98
CA LEU A 25 5.56 -4.11 12.52
C LEU A 25 4.39 -3.29 12.01
N LEU A 26 3.23 -3.45 12.64
CA LEU A 26 2.06 -2.70 12.21
C LEU A 26 2.31 -1.20 12.34
N LYS A 27 2.89 -0.77 13.45
CA LYS A 27 3.14 0.65 13.65
C LYS A 27 4.13 1.20 12.62
N THR A 28 5.15 0.42 12.31
CA THR A 28 6.11 0.82 11.30
C THR A 28 5.44 1.00 9.93
N GLN A 29 4.58 0.06 9.58
CA GLN A 29 3.91 0.12 8.29
C GLN A 29 2.84 1.21 8.26
N GLU A 30 2.18 1.46 9.38
CA GLU A 30 1.25 2.58 9.45
C GLU A 30 1.98 3.91 9.27
N ALA A 31 3.16 4.03 9.85
CA ALA A 31 3.95 5.25 9.68
C ALA A 31 4.35 5.43 8.23
N PHE A 32 4.71 4.34 7.55
CA PHE A 32 5.05 4.41 6.14
C PHE A 32 3.84 4.82 5.31
N ALA A 33 2.66 4.25 5.62
CA ALA A 33 1.45 4.64 4.91
C ALA A 33 1.14 6.12 5.09
N GLN A 34 1.37 6.64 6.28
CA GLN A 34 1.14 8.07 6.52
C GLN A 34 2.11 8.93 5.71
N LYS A 35 3.33 8.48 5.51
CA LYS A 35 4.25 9.20 4.65
C LYS A 35 3.77 9.20 3.21
N LEU A 36 3.21 8.09 2.75
CA LEU A 36 2.65 8.05 1.41
C LEU A 36 1.47 9.00 1.28
N VAL A 37 0.61 9.05 2.29
CA VAL A 37 -0.51 9.99 2.28
C VAL A 37 0.02 11.41 2.17
N ALA A 38 1.02 11.76 2.97
CA ALA A 38 1.56 13.11 2.94
C ALA A 38 2.11 13.46 1.56
N ARG A 39 2.79 12.53 0.93
CA ARG A 39 3.34 12.78 -0.41
C ARG A 39 2.24 12.92 -1.44
N LEU A 40 1.22 12.09 -1.36
CA LEU A 40 0.12 12.19 -2.31
C LEU A 40 -0.68 13.47 -2.11
N GLN A 41 -0.79 13.94 -0.87
CA GLN A 41 -1.53 15.17 -0.59
C GLN A 41 -0.88 16.40 -1.18
N GLU A 42 0.35 16.31 -1.57
CA GLU A 42 0.99 17.45 -2.26
C GLU A 42 0.39 17.67 -3.63
N MET A 43 -0.23 16.66 -4.23
CA MET A 43 -0.75 16.77 -5.58
C MET A 43 -2.25 16.60 -5.68
N ASN A 44 -2.86 15.94 -4.74
CA ASN A 44 -4.30 15.69 -4.82
C ASN A 44 -4.86 15.50 -3.42
N ASP A 45 -6.17 15.43 -3.33
CA ASP A 45 -6.82 15.13 -2.06
C ASP A 45 -6.78 13.63 -1.85
N VAL A 46 -6.56 13.19 -0.62
CA VAL A 46 -6.39 11.78 -0.34
C VAL A 46 -7.41 11.31 0.69
N VAL A 47 -8.08 10.22 0.37
CA VAL A 47 -8.96 9.53 1.30
C VAL A 47 -8.21 8.31 1.79
N PHE A 48 -7.85 8.29 3.07
CA PHE A 48 -7.11 7.19 3.66
C PHE A 48 -7.80 6.73 4.92
N PRO A 49 -8.59 5.66 4.86
CA PRO A 49 -9.35 5.22 6.03
C PRO A 49 -8.52 4.44 7.04
N GLY A 50 -7.24 4.28 6.82
CA GLY A 50 -6.38 3.51 7.71
C GLY A 50 -5.91 2.24 7.03
N VAL A 51 -5.00 1.55 7.69
CA VAL A 51 -4.46 0.31 7.16
C VAL A 51 -5.52 -0.77 7.33
N CYS A 52 -5.70 -1.58 6.30
CA CYS A 52 -6.70 -2.65 6.32
C CYS A 52 -6.01 -3.98 6.54
N THR A 53 -6.48 -4.73 7.53
CA THR A 53 -5.85 -5.98 7.90
C THR A 53 -6.69 -7.21 7.57
N ASN A 54 -7.92 -7.02 7.14
CA ASN A 54 -8.78 -8.14 6.79
C ASN A 54 -9.77 -7.72 5.72
N ARG A 55 -10.55 -8.68 5.24
CA ARG A 55 -11.44 -8.44 4.12
C ARG A 55 -12.52 -7.41 4.46
N GLU A 56 -13.07 -7.46 5.68
CA GLU A 56 -14.13 -6.53 6.04
C GLU A 56 -13.62 -5.10 6.05
N GLU A 57 -12.39 -4.90 6.50
CA GLU A 57 -11.81 -3.55 6.51
C GLU A 57 -11.58 -3.07 5.10
N VAL A 58 -11.14 -3.97 4.20
CA VAL A 58 -10.95 -3.60 2.80
C VAL A 58 -12.29 -3.21 2.18
N ASP A 59 -13.33 -4.00 2.43
CA ASP A 59 -14.64 -3.70 1.87
C ASP A 59 -15.14 -2.34 2.33
N ARG A 60 -14.99 -2.05 3.62
CA ARG A 60 -15.43 -0.75 4.13
C ARG A 60 -14.61 0.40 3.56
N ALA A 61 -13.30 0.17 3.39
CA ALA A 61 -12.43 1.21 2.84
C ALA A 61 -12.80 1.53 1.40
N VAL A 62 -13.03 0.51 0.59
CA VAL A 62 -13.38 0.72 -0.81
C VAL A 62 -14.76 1.37 -0.91
N ASP A 63 -15.71 0.95 -0.06
CA ASP A 63 -17.02 1.59 -0.05
C ASP A 63 -16.92 3.07 0.31
N LEU A 64 -16.07 3.40 1.27
CA LEU A 64 -15.86 4.81 1.63
C LEU A 64 -15.27 5.58 0.45
N MET A 65 -14.28 5.00 -0.22
CA MET A 65 -13.67 5.66 -1.37
C MET A 65 -14.69 5.88 -2.48
N ASP A 66 -15.56 4.91 -2.71
CA ASP A 66 -16.62 5.07 -3.71
C ASP A 66 -17.58 6.19 -3.32
N ARG A 67 -17.95 6.26 -2.04
CA ARG A 67 -18.84 7.33 -1.59
C ARG A 67 -18.19 8.69 -1.66
N GLU A 68 -16.90 8.77 -1.39
CA GLU A 68 -16.18 10.04 -1.46
C GLU A 68 -15.85 10.46 -2.88
N GLY A 69 -16.11 9.60 -3.84
CA GLY A 69 -15.92 9.96 -5.23
C GLY A 69 -14.47 10.09 -5.65
N VAL A 70 -13.63 9.16 -5.18
CA VAL A 70 -12.23 9.23 -5.59
C VAL A 70 -12.10 8.98 -7.09
N ASP A 71 -11.08 9.57 -7.67
CA ASP A 71 -10.81 9.37 -9.09
C ASP A 71 -9.92 8.17 -9.33
N LEU A 72 -9.23 7.71 -8.32
CA LEU A 72 -8.25 6.63 -8.46
C LEU A 72 -8.06 5.99 -7.11
N ILE A 73 -7.98 4.66 -7.08
CA ILE A 73 -7.62 3.94 -5.88
C ILE A 73 -6.19 3.45 -6.03
N VAL A 74 -5.32 3.86 -5.10
CA VAL A 74 -3.93 3.42 -5.10
C VAL A 74 -3.81 2.32 -4.06
N VAL A 75 -3.41 1.13 -4.49
CA VAL A 75 -3.26 -0.02 -3.61
C VAL A 75 -1.79 -0.20 -3.29
N VAL A 76 -1.47 -0.24 -2.01
CA VAL A 76 -0.10 -0.48 -1.60
C VAL A 76 -0.08 -1.67 -0.64
N PHE A 77 0.82 -2.60 -0.89
CA PHE A 77 0.95 -3.78 -0.05
C PHE A 77 2.02 -3.48 0.99
N LEU A 78 1.58 -3.24 2.21
CA LEU A 78 2.49 -2.96 3.31
C LEU A 78 3.13 -4.22 3.85
N THR A 79 2.46 -5.34 3.64
CA THR A 79 3.03 -6.67 3.81
C THR A 79 2.42 -7.53 2.72
N TYR A 80 2.81 -8.80 2.65
CA TYR A 80 2.06 -9.73 1.83
C TYR A 80 0.62 -9.73 2.33
N ALA A 81 -0.32 -9.75 1.43
CA ALA A 81 -1.73 -9.86 1.78
C ALA A 81 -2.40 -10.74 0.74
N PRO A 82 -3.23 -11.69 1.17
CA PRO A 82 -3.88 -12.57 0.21
C PRO A 82 -4.78 -11.80 -0.73
N SER A 83 -4.76 -12.16 -1.98
CA SER A 83 -5.62 -11.50 -2.96
C SER A 83 -7.09 -11.65 -2.61
N LEU A 84 -7.45 -12.70 -1.89
CA LEU A 84 -8.84 -12.90 -1.50
C LEU A 84 -9.35 -11.79 -0.59
N TYR A 85 -8.46 -11.05 0.07
CA TYR A 85 -8.88 -9.96 0.93
C TYR A 85 -9.28 -8.73 0.12
N VAL A 86 -8.66 -8.52 -1.01
CA VAL A 86 -8.84 -7.26 -1.72
C VAL A 86 -9.53 -7.42 -3.06
N LEU A 87 -9.37 -8.55 -3.71
CA LEU A 87 -9.86 -8.71 -5.07
C LEU A 87 -11.37 -8.51 -5.21
N PRO A 88 -12.20 -9.07 -4.31
CA PRO A 88 -13.64 -8.86 -4.49
C PRO A 88 -14.04 -7.39 -4.43
N ALA A 89 -13.43 -6.62 -3.54
CA ALA A 89 -13.74 -5.21 -3.44
C ALA A 89 -13.29 -4.45 -4.68
N LEU A 90 -12.10 -4.78 -5.18
CA LEU A 90 -11.59 -4.10 -6.37
C LEU A 90 -12.37 -4.49 -7.63
N GLN A 91 -12.92 -5.68 -7.65
CA GLN A 91 -13.78 -6.08 -8.78
C GLN A 91 -15.12 -5.38 -8.75
N ARG A 92 -15.56 -4.99 -7.55
CA ARG A 92 -16.87 -4.35 -7.42
C ARG A 92 -16.82 -2.87 -7.71
N THR A 93 -15.68 -2.21 -7.42
CA THR A 93 -15.59 -0.78 -7.65
C THR A 93 -15.42 -0.49 -9.13
N LEU A 94 -15.93 0.67 -9.53
CA LEU A 94 -15.76 1.13 -10.91
C LEU A 94 -14.61 2.12 -11.03
N ARG A 95 -13.91 2.39 -9.95
CA ARG A 95 -12.81 3.34 -9.99
C ARG A 95 -11.56 2.69 -10.56
N PRO A 96 -10.74 3.45 -11.27
CA PRO A 96 -9.45 2.92 -11.70
C PRO A 96 -8.59 2.54 -10.51
N VAL A 97 -7.78 1.53 -10.66
CA VAL A 97 -6.93 1.01 -9.58
C VAL A 97 -5.49 1.01 -10.05
N LEU A 98 -4.62 1.61 -9.24
CA LEU A 98 -3.20 1.59 -9.47
C LEU A 98 -2.54 0.81 -8.37
N VAL A 99 -1.82 -0.24 -8.71
CA VAL A 99 -1.06 -1.00 -7.72
C VAL A 99 0.32 -0.38 -7.62
N PHE A 100 0.61 0.18 -6.45
CA PHE A 100 1.89 0.83 -6.22
C PHE A 100 2.77 -0.13 -5.44
N ASN A 101 3.74 -0.70 -6.12
CA ASN A 101 4.61 -1.68 -5.51
C ASN A 101 5.82 -0.98 -4.93
N THR A 102 5.91 -0.93 -3.63
CA THR A 102 6.98 -0.24 -2.95
C THR A 102 7.35 -0.98 -1.68
N CYS A 103 8.37 -0.51 -1.01
CA CYS A 103 8.89 -1.20 0.14
C CYS A 103 9.49 -0.18 1.09
N THR A 104 9.33 -0.40 2.38
CA THR A 104 9.87 0.51 3.36
C THR A 104 11.38 0.40 3.47
N ARG A 105 11.92 -0.72 3.04
CA ARG A 105 13.37 -0.93 3.13
C ARG A 105 13.88 -1.34 1.78
N LEU A 106 14.86 -0.62 1.34
CA LEU A 106 15.43 -0.93 0.07
C LEU A 106 15.98 -2.33 0.01
N LEU A 107 16.31 -2.87 1.13
CA LEU A 107 16.89 -4.20 1.14
C LEU A 107 15.96 -5.27 0.64
N CYS A 108 14.72 -5.01 0.60
CA CYS A 108 13.79 -6.05 0.21
C CYS A 108 14.19 -6.70 -1.09
N PHE A 109 14.52 -5.91 -2.07
CA PHE A 109 14.94 -6.49 -3.28
C PHE A 109 16.12 -5.80 -3.83
N GLY A 110 16.39 -4.65 -3.35
CA GLY A 110 17.37 -3.82 -3.96
C GLY A 110 18.67 -4.52 -4.20
N ARG A 111 19.05 -5.30 -3.24
CA ARG A 111 20.31 -5.93 -3.43
C ARG A 111 20.30 -6.91 -4.57
N ALA A 112 19.26 -7.61 -4.65
CA ALA A 112 19.21 -8.60 -5.68
C ALA A 112 19.17 -7.98 -7.04
N VAL A 113 18.59 -6.84 -7.13
CA VAL A 113 18.42 -6.25 -8.42
C VAL A 113 19.47 -5.26 -8.80
N GLY A 114 19.71 -4.36 -7.98
CA GLY A 114 20.55 -3.27 -8.38
C GLY A 114 22.00 -3.43 -8.12
N GLU A 115 22.39 -4.33 -7.30
CA GLU A 115 23.75 -4.37 -6.96
C GLU A 115 24.56 -4.98 -8.03
N PRO A 116 25.62 -4.42 -8.29
CA PRO A 116 26.51 -5.01 -9.24
C PRO A 116 27.09 -6.10 -8.48
N SER A 117 26.53 -7.14 -8.55
CA SER A 117 26.96 -8.16 -7.82
C SER A 117 28.34 -8.35 -7.76
N GLY A 118 28.89 -8.01 -8.57
CA GLY A 118 30.17 -8.28 -8.54
C GLY A 118 30.77 -8.40 -7.28
N ARG A 119 30.67 -7.78 -6.61
CA ARG A 119 31.37 -7.79 -5.62
C ARG A 119 30.94 -8.50 -4.62
N HIS A 120 30.54 -8.94 -4.42
CA HIS A 120 30.17 -9.45 -3.36
C HIS A 120 30.17 -10.68 -3.38
N SER A 121 30.47 -11.01 -3.64
CA SER A 121 30.51 -11.82 -3.58
C SER A 121 30.31 -12.48 -3.01
N GLY A 122 29.89 -12.71 -2.77
CA GLY A 122 29.57 -13.17 -2.35
C GLY A 122 28.92 -13.44 -1.91
N PRO A 123 28.34 -13.90 -1.49
CA PRO A 123 27.55 -14.41 -1.10
C PRO A 123 26.38 -14.30 -1.14
N LEU A 124 25.81 -13.95 -1.09
CA LEU A 124 24.62 -13.76 -1.20
C LEU A 124 24.08 -14.87 -1.64
N PHE A 125 24.23 -15.35 -2.38
CA PHE A 125 23.76 -16.40 -2.79
C PHE A 125 24.80 -17.06 -3.14
N GLY A 126 25.32 -17.17 -2.90
CA GLY A 126 26.24 -17.58 -3.26
C GLY A 126 27.25 -17.25 -3.31
N GLU A 127 27.57 -17.04 -3.17
CA GLU A 127 28.43 -16.74 -3.19
C GLU A 127 28.67 -16.86 -2.87
#